data_48b19fb8b60af25dfbe31991c43b2524
#
_entry.id   48b19fb8b60af25dfbe31991c43b2524
#
_cell.length_a   1.000
_cell.length_b   1.000
_cell.length_c   1.000
_cell.angle_alpha   90.00
_cell.angle_beta   90.00
_cell.angle_gamma   90.00
#
_symmetry.space_group_name_H-M   'P 1'
#
loop_
_entity.id
_entity.type
_entity.pdbx_description
1 polymer ?
#
loop_
_entity_poly.entity_id
_entity_poly.type
_entity_poly.pdbx_seq_one_letter_code
_entity_poly.pdbx_strand_id
1 'polypeptide(L)'
;MGQGYRRGFSAAEKTEMWDRWQRGESLKAIGRVFGKPSSSIYFQVSPHGGIRPLPRRRSRLGLTLSEREEISRGIVAQRSIRSMARFPGRAPSTVSREVRRNGGYDQYRASQADEQAWVRARRPKRCKLASRPWLRRAVSGKLGLNWSPEQIAGWLKRAHPEEEACQVSHETIYRSLFVQARGVLKKELLQHLRSKRTMRRSKHATGKGDGRGQIKDLISIRERPASIADRAVPGHWEGDLISGPKNSYIVTLVERHTRYVMLAKVADKSTRTVVSALIKQAKKLPTELYKSLTWDRGKELMDHRRFSLATDIDVYFCDPRSPWQRGSNENTNGLLRQYFPKGTDLSVYTQAHLNKVARQLNERPRKTLGFETPAERFNACVASIG
;
A
#
# COMPACT_ATOMS: atom_id res chain seq x y z
N MET A 1 -37.25 23.43 23.49
CA MET A 1 -36.12 22.48 23.39
C MET A 1 -34.96 23.17 22.69
N GLY A 2 -33.93 23.56 23.45
CA GLY A 2 -32.79 24.31 22.92
C GLY A 2 -31.97 23.47 21.93
N GLN A 3 -31.79 23.95 20.71
CA GLN A 3 -30.82 23.42 19.78
C GLN A 3 -29.42 23.64 20.37
N GLY A 4 -28.89 22.59 21.03
CA GLY A 4 -27.52 22.59 21.51
C GLY A 4 -26.55 22.81 20.35
N TYR A 5 -25.86 23.93 20.33
CA TYR A 5 -24.76 24.20 19.40
C TYR A 5 -23.78 23.06 19.46
N ARG A 6 -23.68 22.27 18.39
CA ARG A 6 -22.72 21.18 18.29
C ARG A 6 -21.31 21.76 18.27
N ARG A 7 -20.67 21.78 19.44
CA ARG A 7 -19.28 22.22 19.58
C ARG A 7 -18.38 21.50 18.55
N GLY A 8 -17.65 22.26 17.75
CA GLY A 8 -16.66 21.75 16.82
C GLY A 8 -15.48 21.08 17.56
N PHE A 9 -14.57 20.46 16.81
CA PHE A 9 -13.32 19.92 17.39
C PHE A 9 -12.32 21.06 17.64
N SER A 10 -11.74 21.11 18.83
CA SER A 10 -10.58 21.94 19.14
C SER A 10 -9.33 21.49 18.37
N ALA A 11 -8.27 22.30 18.37
CA ALA A 11 -7.00 21.93 17.72
C ALA A 11 -6.36 20.69 18.37
N ALA A 12 -6.44 20.57 19.70
CA ALA A 12 -5.94 19.43 20.45
C ALA A 12 -6.73 18.14 20.11
N GLU A 13 -8.07 18.22 20.13
CA GLU A 13 -8.94 17.10 19.76
C GLU A 13 -8.72 16.65 18.32
N LYS A 14 -8.48 17.57 17.37
CA LYS A 14 -8.12 17.21 15.99
C LYS A 14 -6.78 16.47 15.91
N THR A 15 -5.80 16.89 16.70
CA THR A 15 -4.49 16.25 16.75
C THR A 15 -4.63 14.82 17.27
N GLU A 16 -5.30 14.63 18.41
CA GLU A 16 -5.54 13.31 19.02
C GLU A 16 -6.38 12.41 18.11
N MET A 17 -7.41 12.95 17.46
CA MET A 17 -8.22 12.22 16.48
C MET A 17 -7.33 11.66 15.34
N TRP A 18 -6.41 12.45 14.82
CA TRP A 18 -5.48 12.00 13.79
C TRP A 18 -4.47 10.99 14.31
N ASP A 19 -3.99 11.11 15.54
CA ASP A 19 -3.09 10.14 16.19
C ASP A 19 -3.77 8.78 16.34
N ARG A 20 -5.02 8.76 16.78
CA ARG A 20 -5.85 7.55 16.90
C ARG A 20 -6.12 6.90 15.54
N TRP A 21 -6.46 7.74 14.53
CA TRP A 21 -6.63 7.26 13.15
C TRP A 21 -5.37 6.62 12.58
N GLN A 22 -4.20 7.21 12.85
CA GLN A 22 -2.90 6.67 12.42
C GLN A 22 -2.55 5.37 13.15
N ARG A 23 -2.97 5.20 14.41
CA ARG A 23 -2.87 3.92 15.14
C ARG A 23 -3.80 2.84 14.61
N GLY A 24 -4.74 3.17 13.72
CA GLY A 24 -5.64 2.21 13.08
C GLY A 24 -6.99 2.05 13.77
N GLU A 25 -7.31 2.87 14.77
CA GLU A 25 -8.61 2.85 15.45
C GLU A 25 -9.76 3.09 14.45
N SER A 26 -10.92 2.47 14.73
CA SER A 26 -12.10 2.65 13.88
C SER A 26 -12.75 4.02 14.11
N LEU A 27 -13.49 4.54 13.12
CA LEU A 27 -14.26 5.79 13.27
C LEU A 27 -15.23 5.71 14.46
N LYS A 28 -15.81 4.54 14.75
CA LYS A 28 -16.69 4.31 15.91
C LYS A 28 -15.92 4.40 17.23
N ALA A 29 -14.72 3.77 17.30
CA ALA A 29 -13.88 3.82 18.49
C ALA A 29 -13.42 5.24 18.80
N ILE A 30 -12.94 5.96 17.78
CA ILE A 30 -12.54 7.37 17.91
C ILE A 30 -13.75 8.23 18.33
N GLY A 31 -14.91 8.02 17.70
CA GLY A 31 -16.13 8.77 18.06
C GLY A 31 -16.53 8.61 19.52
N ARG A 32 -16.43 7.40 20.09
CA ARG A 32 -16.72 7.14 21.53
C ARG A 32 -15.83 7.97 22.47
N VAL A 33 -14.54 8.09 22.14
CA VAL A 33 -13.59 8.86 22.97
C VAL A 33 -13.97 10.33 23.06
N PHE A 34 -14.46 10.91 21.95
CA PHE A 34 -14.86 12.33 21.93
C PHE A 34 -16.35 12.56 22.21
N GLY A 35 -17.12 11.53 22.57
CA GLY A 35 -18.56 11.65 22.73
C GLY A 35 -19.29 12.12 21.44
N LYS A 36 -18.74 11.77 20.27
CA LYS A 36 -19.24 12.23 18.98
C LYS A 36 -19.60 11.03 18.06
N PRO A 37 -20.61 11.15 17.20
CA PRO A 37 -20.94 10.10 16.25
C PRO A 37 -19.79 9.88 15.26
N SER A 38 -19.65 8.65 14.76
CA SER A 38 -18.63 8.27 13.78
C SER A 38 -18.66 9.11 12.50
N SER A 39 -19.83 9.63 12.13
CA SER A 39 -20.00 10.58 11.02
C SER A 39 -19.22 11.87 11.22
N SER A 40 -19.18 12.41 12.45
CA SER A 40 -18.40 13.62 12.74
C SER A 40 -16.90 13.39 12.53
N ILE A 41 -16.38 12.20 12.91
CA ILE A 41 -14.99 11.82 12.64
C ILE A 41 -14.78 11.63 11.12
N TYR A 42 -15.73 10.97 10.45
CA TYR A 42 -15.68 10.79 9.00
C TYR A 42 -15.53 12.13 8.25
N PHE A 43 -16.34 13.15 8.59
CA PHE A 43 -16.26 14.47 7.95
C PHE A 43 -14.95 15.20 8.21
N GLN A 44 -14.21 14.88 9.27
CA GLN A 44 -12.87 15.44 9.50
C GLN A 44 -11.78 14.70 8.70
N VAL A 45 -11.92 13.38 8.52
CA VAL A 45 -10.89 12.53 7.92
C VAL A 45 -11.06 12.39 6.40
N SER A 46 -12.30 12.30 5.93
CA SER A 46 -12.65 12.08 4.52
C SER A 46 -12.14 13.15 3.54
N PRO A 47 -12.21 14.46 3.83
CA PRO A 47 -11.69 15.50 2.91
C PRO A 47 -10.19 15.39 2.66
N HIS A 48 -9.48 14.74 3.56
CA HIS A 48 -8.04 14.48 3.46
C HIS A 48 -7.71 13.05 2.97
N GLY A 49 -8.72 12.30 2.52
CA GLY A 49 -8.55 10.92 2.06
C GLY A 49 -7.98 9.96 3.10
N GLY A 50 -8.16 10.25 4.39
CA GLY A 50 -7.56 9.49 5.49
C GLY A 50 -6.08 9.77 5.72
N ILE A 51 -5.50 10.75 5.05
CA ILE A 51 -4.09 11.15 5.18
C ILE A 51 -4.00 12.40 6.06
N ARG A 52 -3.29 12.29 7.19
CA ARG A 52 -3.12 13.44 8.09
C ARG A 52 -2.47 14.62 7.37
N PRO A 53 -3.07 15.82 7.40
CA PRO A 53 -2.43 17.03 6.89
C PRO A 53 -1.16 17.33 7.68
N LEU A 54 -0.07 17.66 7.00
CA LEU A 54 1.14 18.10 7.67
C LEU A 54 0.87 19.45 8.37
N PRO A 55 1.28 19.62 9.64
CA PRO A 55 1.18 20.88 10.32
C PRO A 55 1.99 21.93 9.57
N ARG A 56 1.42 23.11 9.44
CA ARG A 56 2.13 24.22 8.82
C ARG A 56 3.24 24.69 9.74
N ARG A 57 4.42 24.84 9.18
CA ARG A 57 5.55 25.41 9.88
C ARG A 57 5.88 26.78 9.28
N ARG A 58 6.11 27.76 10.14
CA ARG A 58 6.63 29.05 9.73
C ARG A 58 8.08 28.89 9.23
N SER A 59 8.43 29.63 8.19
CA SER A 59 9.84 29.72 7.78
C SER A 59 10.65 30.33 8.91
N ARG A 60 11.88 29.87 9.12
CA ARG A 60 12.81 30.45 10.09
C ARG A 60 13.09 31.93 9.83
N LEU A 61 12.98 32.36 8.58
CA LEU A 61 13.13 33.75 8.17
C LEU A 61 11.85 34.59 8.33
N GLY A 62 10.70 33.94 8.57
CA GLY A 62 9.43 34.63 8.76
C GLY A 62 9.28 35.21 10.16
N LEU A 63 8.76 36.43 10.26
CA LEU A 63 8.44 37.03 11.54
C LEU A 63 7.40 36.23 12.30
N THR A 64 7.59 36.04 13.59
CA THR A 64 6.63 35.40 14.52
C THR A 64 5.54 36.39 14.89
N LEU A 65 4.44 35.93 15.50
CA LEU A 65 3.40 36.81 16.03
C LEU A 65 3.97 37.75 17.10
N SER A 66 4.80 37.23 18.01
CA SER A 66 5.45 38.03 19.06
C SER A 66 6.30 39.14 18.47
N GLU A 67 7.11 38.87 17.45
CA GLU A 67 7.90 39.88 16.76
C GLU A 67 7.01 40.96 16.08
N ARG A 68 5.85 40.56 15.55
CA ARG A 68 4.86 41.48 14.97
C ARG A 68 4.18 42.33 16.03
N GLU A 69 3.92 41.78 17.21
CA GLU A 69 3.39 42.53 18.35
C GLU A 69 4.36 43.61 18.81
N GLU A 70 5.68 43.30 18.87
CA GLU A 70 6.69 44.31 19.18
C GLU A 70 6.77 45.43 18.11
N ILE A 71 6.63 45.07 16.83
CA ILE A 71 6.54 46.04 15.75
C ILE A 71 5.29 46.94 15.96
N SER A 72 4.13 46.34 16.28
CA SER A 72 2.88 47.11 16.52
C SER A 72 3.02 48.07 17.71
N ARG A 73 3.62 47.60 18.82
CA ARG A 73 3.93 48.45 19.98
C ARG A 73 4.90 49.59 19.63
N GLY A 74 5.94 49.25 18.82
CA GLY A 74 6.90 50.24 18.35
C GLY A 74 6.29 51.33 17.46
N ILE A 75 5.30 50.96 16.62
CA ILE A 75 4.56 51.91 15.80
C ILE A 75 3.74 52.85 16.69
N VAL A 76 2.99 52.34 17.66
CA VAL A 76 2.21 53.15 18.61
C VAL A 76 3.12 54.09 19.40
N ALA A 77 4.31 53.63 19.77
CA ALA A 77 5.30 54.42 20.47
C ALA A 77 6.14 55.35 19.55
N GLN A 78 5.77 55.48 18.27
CA GLN A 78 6.43 56.32 17.24
C GLN A 78 7.93 56.03 17.09
N ARG A 79 8.37 54.80 17.30
CA ARG A 79 9.78 54.39 17.18
C ARG A 79 10.22 54.28 15.71
N SER A 80 11.45 54.59 15.46
CA SER A 80 12.05 54.42 14.11
C SER A 80 12.12 52.96 13.71
N ILE A 81 12.09 52.66 12.40
CA ILE A 81 12.27 51.29 11.85
C ILE A 81 13.53 50.63 12.39
N ARG A 82 14.65 51.38 12.51
CA ARG A 82 15.91 50.85 13.06
C ARG A 82 15.77 50.41 14.53
N SER A 83 15.06 51.25 15.32
CA SER A 83 14.77 50.94 16.73
C SER A 83 13.88 49.70 16.85
N MET A 84 12.78 49.61 16.08
CA MET A 84 11.87 48.46 16.06
C MET A 84 12.56 47.18 15.59
N ALA A 85 13.57 47.26 14.75
CA ALA A 85 14.30 46.10 14.23
C ALA A 85 15.32 45.52 15.25
N ARG A 86 15.83 46.33 16.16
CA ARG A 86 16.79 45.88 17.18
C ARG A 86 16.23 44.86 18.13
N PHE A 87 15.03 45.04 18.61
CA PHE A 87 14.40 44.19 19.62
C PHE A 87 14.20 42.73 19.13
N PRO A 88 13.58 42.49 17.96
CA PRO A 88 13.45 41.13 17.41
C PRO A 88 14.75 40.61 16.74
N GLY A 89 15.82 41.36 16.74
CA GLY A 89 17.07 40.96 16.08
C GLY A 89 16.96 40.77 14.55
N ARG A 90 16.10 41.59 13.91
CA ARG A 90 15.81 41.51 12.48
C ARG A 90 16.41 42.68 11.70
N ALA A 91 16.70 42.47 10.42
CA ALA A 91 17.15 43.54 9.57
C ALA A 91 16.09 44.66 9.47
N PRO A 92 16.44 45.95 9.51
CA PRO A 92 15.52 47.08 9.33
C PRO A 92 14.68 46.98 8.05
N SER A 93 15.28 46.47 6.96
CA SER A 93 14.58 46.22 5.70
C SER A 93 13.45 45.17 5.82
N THR A 94 13.59 44.21 6.75
CA THR A 94 12.54 43.19 7.01
C THR A 94 11.36 43.84 7.69
N VAL A 95 11.60 44.66 8.71
CA VAL A 95 10.54 45.40 9.45
C VAL A 95 9.86 46.41 8.53
N SER A 96 10.62 47.20 7.76
CA SER A 96 10.06 48.16 6.80
C SER A 96 9.14 47.48 5.77
N ARG A 97 9.57 46.37 5.20
CA ARG A 97 8.76 45.59 4.25
C ARG A 97 7.52 44.98 4.89
N GLU A 98 7.61 44.54 6.16
CA GLU A 98 6.48 43.99 6.90
C GLU A 98 5.41 45.06 7.14
N VAL A 99 5.82 46.23 7.65
CA VAL A 99 4.91 47.36 7.90
C VAL A 99 4.25 47.84 6.59
N ARG A 100 5.05 48.10 5.55
CA ARG A 100 4.54 48.53 4.24
C ARG A 100 3.57 47.57 3.62
N ARG A 101 3.84 46.25 3.74
CA ARG A 101 3.00 45.21 3.16
C ARG A 101 1.66 45.02 3.85
N ASN A 102 1.54 45.44 5.08
CA ASN A 102 0.36 45.25 5.92
C ASN A 102 -0.34 46.61 6.27
N GLY A 103 -0.34 47.59 5.35
CA GLY A 103 -1.12 48.79 5.44
C GLY A 103 -0.39 50.02 5.99
N GLY A 104 0.95 49.97 6.15
CA GLY A 104 1.72 51.09 6.66
C GLY A 104 1.57 51.28 8.18
N TYR A 105 2.01 52.45 8.66
CA TYR A 105 1.98 52.74 10.10
C TYR A 105 0.57 52.85 10.67
N ASP A 106 -0.37 53.39 9.91
CA ASP A 106 -1.71 53.68 10.40
C ASP A 106 -2.60 52.44 10.53
N GLN A 107 -2.44 51.50 9.62
CA GLN A 107 -3.31 50.34 9.55
C GLN A 107 -2.66 49.02 10.06
N TYR A 108 -1.40 49.07 10.41
CA TYR A 108 -0.69 47.86 10.84
C TYR A 108 -1.29 47.26 12.11
N ARG A 109 -1.64 45.97 12.04
CA ARG A 109 -2.10 45.17 13.19
C ARG A 109 -1.37 43.83 13.16
N ALA A 110 -0.69 43.48 14.27
CA ALA A 110 0.14 42.27 14.39
C ALA A 110 -0.61 40.98 14.04
N SER A 111 -1.83 40.83 14.56
CA SER A 111 -2.67 39.65 14.32
C SER A 111 -3.06 39.52 12.84
N GLN A 112 -3.49 40.58 12.21
CA GLN A 112 -3.84 40.62 10.79
C GLN A 112 -2.62 40.37 9.91
N ALA A 113 -1.49 40.98 10.23
CA ALA A 113 -0.23 40.79 9.52
C ALA A 113 0.25 39.33 9.61
N ASP A 114 0.04 38.66 10.77
CA ASP A 114 0.33 37.27 10.97
C ASP A 114 -0.58 36.37 10.13
N GLU A 115 -1.87 36.60 10.17
CA GLU A 115 -2.84 35.84 9.37
C GLU A 115 -2.54 36.00 7.86
N GLN A 116 -2.31 37.21 7.40
CA GLN A 116 -1.93 37.47 6.01
C GLN A 116 -0.62 36.81 5.62
N ALA A 117 0.35 36.73 6.54
CA ALA A 117 1.60 36.00 6.30
C ALA A 117 1.35 34.48 6.10
N TRP A 118 0.44 33.88 6.89
CA TRP A 118 0.03 32.48 6.71
C TRP A 118 -0.73 32.28 5.39
N VAL A 119 -1.56 33.22 4.97
CA VAL A 119 -2.24 33.18 3.66
C VAL A 119 -1.22 33.27 2.52
N ARG A 120 -0.33 34.26 2.56
CA ARG A 120 0.73 34.45 1.55
C ARG A 120 1.72 33.27 1.48
N ALA A 121 1.98 32.61 2.61
CA ALA A 121 2.81 31.38 2.64
C ALA A 121 2.14 30.17 1.98
N ARG A 122 0.87 30.25 1.60
CA ARG A 122 0.18 29.24 0.78
C ARG A 122 0.69 29.31 -0.65
N ARG A 123 1.87 28.73 -0.89
CA ARG A 123 2.33 28.47 -2.26
C ARG A 123 1.86 27.06 -2.67
N PRO A 124 0.86 26.90 -3.53
CA PRO A 124 0.46 25.61 -4.02
C PRO A 124 1.59 25.04 -4.88
N LYS A 125 2.37 24.12 -4.33
CA LYS A 125 3.32 23.35 -5.16
C LYS A 125 2.50 22.46 -6.10
N ARG A 126 2.68 22.63 -7.41
CA ARG A 126 2.09 21.74 -8.39
C ARG A 126 2.51 20.30 -8.09
N CYS A 127 1.55 19.39 -8.05
CA CYS A 127 1.84 17.96 -7.89
C CYS A 127 2.71 17.49 -9.06
N LYS A 128 3.75 16.70 -8.79
CA LYS A 128 4.67 16.16 -9.81
C LYS A 128 3.91 15.45 -10.94
N LEU A 129 2.82 14.72 -10.61
CA LEU A 129 1.95 14.09 -11.59
C LEU A 129 1.11 15.08 -12.42
N ALA A 130 0.78 16.26 -11.85
CA ALA A 130 0.05 17.30 -12.58
C ALA A 130 0.93 18.02 -13.60
N SER A 131 2.21 18.23 -13.27
CA SER A 131 3.17 18.93 -14.12
C SER A 131 3.81 18.05 -15.20
N ARG A 132 3.63 16.71 -15.13
CA ARG A 132 4.28 15.73 -16.03
C ARG A 132 3.27 14.74 -16.61
N PRO A 133 2.70 15.03 -17.79
CA PRO A 133 1.66 14.19 -18.43
C PRO A 133 2.11 12.75 -18.70
N TRP A 134 3.38 12.55 -19.10
CA TRP A 134 3.93 11.22 -19.32
C TRP A 134 3.90 10.39 -18.03
N LEU A 135 4.46 10.93 -16.93
CA LEU A 135 4.50 10.25 -15.63
C LEU A 135 3.09 9.92 -15.11
N ARG A 136 2.14 10.85 -15.31
CA ARG A 136 0.73 10.62 -14.97
C ARG A 136 0.16 9.46 -15.78
N ARG A 137 0.40 9.40 -17.09
CA ARG A 137 -0.06 8.30 -17.96
C ARG A 137 0.56 6.97 -17.55
N ALA A 138 1.86 6.92 -17.32
CA ALA A 138 2.57 5.72 -16.86
C ALA A 138 1.98 5.20 -15.53
N VAL A 139 1.81 6.07 -14.53
CA VAL A 139 1.20 5.71 -13.24
C VAL A 139 -0.24 5.24 -13.41
N SER A 140 -1.07 5.95 -14.19
CA SER A 140 -2.47 5.56 -14.42
C SER A 140 -2.58 4.21 -15.12
N GLY A 141 -1.76 3.95 -16.15
CA GLY A 141 -1.74 2.67 -16.86
C GLY A 141 -1.35 1.50 -15.94
N LYS A 142 -0.30 1.67 -15.12
CA LYS A 142 0.11 0.63 -14.18
C LYS A 142 -0.90 0.40 -13.05
N LEU A 143 -1.58 1.45 -12.57
CA LEU A 143 -2.71 1.30 -11.65
C LEU A 143 -3.84 0.49 -12.29
N GLY A 144 -4.18 0.76 -13.56
CA GLY A 144 -5.18 -0.01 -14.32
C GLY A 144 -4.83 -1.51 -14.45
N LEU A 145 -3.55 -1.85 -14.41
CA LEU A 145 -3.05 -3.24 -14.34
C LEU A 145 -3.01 -3.80 -12.90
N ASN A 146 -3.67 -3.17 -11.96
CA ASN A 146 -3.73 -3.55 -10.54
C ASN A 146 -2.38 -3.48 -9.80
N TRP A 147 -1.38 -2.73 -10.30
CA TRP A 147 -0.15 -2.51 -9.56
C TRP A 147 -0.41 -1.61 -8.35
N SER A 148 0.27 -1.86 -7.24
CA SER A 148 0.20 -0.96 -6.09
C SER A 148 1.05 0.30 -6.32
N PRO A 149 0.73 1.43 -5.66
CA PRO A 149 1.56 2.62 -5.70
C PRO A 149 3.03 2.37 -5.32
N GLU A 150 3.31 1.44 -4.40
CA GLU A 150 4.67 1.06 -4.02
C GLU A 150 5.39 0.32 -5.14
N GLN A 151 4.70 -0.60 -5.83
CA GLN A 151 5.25 -1.31 -6.98
C GLN A 151 5.58 -0.34 -8.13
N ILE A 152 4.69 0.61 -8.40
CA ILE A 152 4.90 1.62 -9.44
C ILE A 152 6.08 2.52 -9.10
N ALA A 153 6.17 3.01 -7.87
CA ALA A 153 7.26 3.86 -7.44
C ALA A 153 8.63 3.16 -7.52
N GLY A 154 8.70 1.90 -7.08
CA GLY A 154 9.92 1.10 -7.14
C GLY A 154 10.32 0.76 -8.57
N TRP A 155 9.36 0.40 -9.42
CA TRP A 155 9.59 0.14 -10.85
C TRP A 155 10.12 1.39 -11.56
N LEU A 156 9.50 2.56 -11.35
CA LEU A 156 9.96 3.81 -11.95
C LEU A 156 11.40 4.15 -11.53
N LYS A 157 11.74 3.94 -10.26
CA LYS A 157 13.09 4.17 -9.77
C LYS A 157 14.11 3.22 -10.42
N ARG A 158 13.72 1.94 -10.66
CA ARG A 158 14.59 0.94 -11.30
C ARG A 158 14.73 1.20 -12.80
N ALA A 159 13.63 1.58 -13.48
CA ALA A 159 13.62 1.84 -14.92
C ALA A 159 14.30 3.16 -15.31
N HIS A 160 14.31 4.13 -14.40
CA HIS A 160 14.87 5.48 -14.62
C HIS A 160 15.73 5.89 -13.41
N PRO A 161 16.87 5.23 -13.15
CA PRO A 161 17.68 5.47 -11.95
C PRO A 161 18.24 6.90 -11.91
N GLU A 162 18.71 7.41 -13.04
CA GLU A 162 19.36 8.74 -13.15
C GLU A 162 18.36 9.87 -13.42
N GLU A 163 17.12 9.53 -13.79
CA GLU A 163 16.11 10.53 -14.15
C GLU A 163 15.14 10.80 -12.98
N GLU A 164 15.55 11.65 -12.03
CA GLU A 164 14.68 12.06 -10.91
C GLU A 164 13.33 12.60 -11.41
N ALA A 165 13.33 13.17 -12.60
CA ALA A 165 12.10 13.65 -13.28
C ALA A 165 11.06 12.56 -13.48
N CYS A 166 11.46 11.36 -13.80
CA CYS A 166 10.61 10.20 -14.07
C CYS A 166 10.22 9.42 -12.82
N GLN A 167 10.79 9.74 -11.67
CA GLN A 167 10.50 9.07 -10.41
C GLN A 167 9.40 9.76 -9.62
N VAL A 168 8.60 9.00 -8.89
CA VAL A 168 7.56 9.50 -7.99
C VAL A 168 7.44 8.60 -6.76
N SER A 169 7.25 9.19 -5.58
CA SER A 169 7.03 8.41 -4.36
C SER A 169 5.63 7.80 -4.33
N HIS A 170 5.50 6.63 -3.71
CA HIS A 170 4.20 5.99 -3.50
C HIS A 170 3.22 6.87 -2.70
N GLU A 171 3.72 7.69 -1.79
CA GLU A 171 2.90 8.66 -1.05
C GLU A 171 2.30 9.75 -1.97
N THR A 172 3.06 10.21 -2.97
CA THR A 172 2.53 11.16 -3.96
C THR A 172 1.41 10.53 -4.79
N ILE A 173 1.56 9.26 -5.16
CA ILE A 173 0.50 8.51 -5.87
C ILE A 173 -0.72 8.35 -4.98
N TYR A 174 -0.57 7.91 -3.71
CA TYR A 174 -1.68 7.79 -2.77
C TYR A 174 -2.38 9.14 -2.54
N ARG A 175 -1.63 10.21 -2.33
CA ARG A 175 -2.22 11.57 -2.17
C ARG A 175 -3.01 12.00 -3.41
N SER A 176 -2.53 11.68 -4.60
CA SER A 176 -3.24 12.02 -5.84
C SER A 176 -4.50 11.20 -6.04
N LEU A 177 -4.58 9.98 -5.49
CA LEU A 177 -5.77 9.13 -5.52
C LEU A 177 -6.81 9.51 -4.45
N PHE A 178 -6.37 9.73 -3.22
CA PHE A 178 -7.27 9.90 -2.08
C PHE A 178 -7.66 11.36 -1.81
N VAL A 179 -6.82 12.33 -2.18
CA VAL A 179 -7.09 13.76 -1.98
C VAL A 179 -7.66 14.35 -3.26
N GLN A 180 -8.97 14.27 -3.42
CA GLN A 180 -9.73 14.65 -4.62
C GLN A 180 -9.53 16.10 -5.08
N ALA A 181 -9.25 17.02 -4.15
CA ALA A 181 -8.98 18.43 -4.48
C ALA A 181 -7.80 18.62 -5.46
N ARG A 182 -7.01 17.59 -5.71
CA ARG A 182 -5.88 17.64 -6.65
C ARG A 182 -6.20 17.10 -8.05
N GLY A 183 -7.26 16.29 -8.21
CA GLY A 183 -7.84 15.84 -9.49
C GLY A 183 -6.89 15.28 -10.55
N VAL A 184 -5.67 14.92 -10.18
CA VAL A 184 -4.60 14.53 -11.13
C VAL A 184 -4.77 13.10 -11.63
N LEU A 185 -5.25 12.21 -10.76
CA LEU A 185 -5.60 10.84 -11.09
C LEU A 185 -7.11 10.65 -10.97
N LYS A 186 -7.68 9.91 -11.91
CA LYS A 186 -9.12 9.63 -11.91
C LYS A 186 -9.53 8.80 -10.69
N LYS A 187 -10.69 9.11 -10.12
CA LYS A 187 -11.24 8.43 -8.94
C LYS A 187 -11.48 6.94 -9.18
N GLU A 188 -11.83 6.56 -10.39
CA GLU A 188 -12.05 5.17 -10.80
C GLU A 188 -10.81 4.30 -10.56
N LEU A 189 -9.61 4.86 -10.59
CA LEU A 189 -8.37 4.14 -10.31
C LEU A 189 -8.27 3.59 -8.88
N LEU A 190 -9.08 4.09 -7.94
CA LEU A 190 -9.17 3.55 -6.58
C LEU A 190 -9.66 2.09 -6.56
N GLN A 191 -10.50 1.69 -7.52
CA GLN A 191 -10.98 0.31 -7.64
C GLN A 191 -9.88 -0.71 -7.92
N HIS A 192 -8.76 -0.27 -8.50
CA HIS A 192 -7.60 -1.10 -8.82
C HIS A 192 -6.65 -1.31 -7.64
N LEU A 193 -6.83 -0.59 -6.54
CA LEU A 193 -6.07 -0.84 -5.32
C LEU A 193 -6.53 -2.13 -4.64
N ARG A 194 -5.59 -2.86 -4.01
CA ARG A 194 -5.87 -4.08 -3.24
C ARG A 194 -6.98 -3.89 -2.19
N SER A 195 -7.03 -2.73 -1.57
CA SER A 195 -8.11 -2.31 -0.68
C SER A 195 -8.93 -1.24 -1.38
N LYS A 196 -10.10 -1.58 -1.89
CA LYS A 196 -11.04 -0.68 -2.59
C LYS A 196 -11.72 0.33 -1.65
N ARG A 197 -10.97 0.92 -0.72
CA ARG A 197 -11.50 1.85 0.28
C ARG A 197 -11.43 3.28 -0.25
N THR A 198 -12.41 4.07 0.11
CA THR A 198 -12.47 5.52 -0.22
C THR A 198 -11.51 6.37 0.61
N MET A 199 -10.97 5.81 1.69
CA MET A 199 -9.99 6.46 2.56
C MET A 199 -8.85 5.50 2.90
N ARG A 200 -7.64 6.03 2.99
CA ARG A 200 -6.45 5.29 3.45
C ARG A 200 -6.58 4.97 4.94
N ARG A 201 -6.29 3.72 5.31
CA ARG A 201 -6.17 3.29 6.70
C ARG A 201 -4.74 2.97 7.06
N SER A 202 -4.43 3.02 8.36
CA SER A 202 -3.16 2.55 8.90
C SER A 202 -2.97 1.05 8.61
N LYS A 203 -1.73 0.63 8.35
CA LYS A 203 -1.32 -0.77 8.24
C LYS A 203 -1.47 -1.56 9.55
N HIS A 204 -1.57 -0.88 10.68
CA HIS A 204 -1.71 -1.47 12.01
C HIS A 204 -3.15 -1.84 12.40
N ALA A 205 -4.13 -1.59 11.52
CA ALA A 205 -5.51 -2.04 11.72
C ALA A 205 -5.62 -3.56 11.49
N THR A 206 -5.65 -4.35 12.57
CA THR A 206 -5.67 -5.82 12.55
C THR A 206 -7.04 -6.42 12.20
N GLY A 207 -7.02 -7.51 11.43
CA GLY A 207 -8.15 -8.44 11.21
C GLY A 207 -7.83 -9.81 11.83
N LYS A 208 -8.80 -10.46 12.46
CA LYS A 208 -8.68 -11.77 13.12
C LYS A 208 -8.72 -12.92 12.13
N GLY A 209 -7.99 -14.01 12.38
CA GLY A 209 -7.98 -15.26 11.61
C GLY A 209 -8.37 -16.48 12.43
N ASP A 210 -8.89 -17.52 11.78
CA ASP A 210 -9.39 -18.79 12.36
C ASP A 210 -8.73 -20.01 11.69
N GLY A 211 -8.55 -21.11 12.41
CA GLY A 211 -7.90 -22.33 11.96
C GLY A 211 -8.70 -23.61 12.19
N ARG A 212 -8.31 -24.74 11.49
CA ARG A 212 -8.62 -26.18 11.83
C ARG A 212 -8.02 -27.20 10.85
N GLY A 213 -7.65 -28.43 11.38
CA GLY A 213 -7.60 -29.74 10.73
C GLY A 213 -6.30 -30.56 10.82
N GLN A 214 -6.36 -31.92 10.97
CA GLN A 214 -5.21 -32.87 11.05
C GLN A 214 -5.29 -33.99 10.00
N ILE A 215 -4.14 -34.49 9.51
CA ILE A 215 -3.96 -35.65 8.60
C ILE A 215 -2.77 -36.50 9.04
N LYS A 216 -2.77 -37.84 8.73
CA LYS A 216 -1.76 -38.86 9.10
C LYS A 216 -0.78 -39.13 7.96
N ASP A 217 0.44 -39.64 8.30
CA ASP A 217 1.52 -40.13 7.40
C ASP A 217 2.08 -39.09 6.42
N LEU A 218 2.64 -38.01 6.98
CA LEU A 218 3.17 -36.90 6.24
C LEU A 218 4.67 -36.76 6.45
N ILE A 219 5.46 -36.60 5.37
CA ILE A 219 6.83 -36.11 5.49
C ILE A 219 6.73 -34.65 6.02
N SER A 220 7.17 -34.46 7.26
CA SER A 220 7.10 -33.15 7.92
C SER A 220 8.01 -32.16 7.20
N ILE A 221 7.58 -30.90 7.16
CA ILE A 221 8.44 -29.78 6.69
C ILE A 221 9.76 -29.70 7.49
N ARG A 222 9.84 -30.31 8.67
CA ARG A 222 11.05 -30.38 9.51
C ARG A 222 12.10 -31.32 8.95
N GLU A 223 11.71 -32.32 8.16
CA GLU A 223 12.60 -33.28 7.46
C GLU A 223 13.12 -32.67 6.14
N ARG A 224 12.65 -31.49 5.79
CA ARG A 224 13.04 -30.77 4.59
C ARG A 224 14.51 -30.31 4.71
N PRO A 225 15.38 -30.58 3.71
CA PRO A 225 16.77 -30.14 3.70
C PRO A 225 16.88 -28.61 3.93
N ALA A 226 17.91 -28.19 4.66
CA ALA A 226 18.14 -26.77 4.96
C ALA A 226 18.28 -25.91 3.69
N SER A 227 18.79 -26.48 2.59
CA SER A 227 18.88 -25.86 1.27
C SER A 227 17.50 -25.42 0.73
N ILE A 228 16.43 -26.16 1.08
CA ILE A 228 15.06 -25.80 0.71
C ILE A 228 14.50 -24.70 1.63
N ALA A 229 14.99 -24.61 2.87
CA ALA A 229 14.57 -23.54 3.79
C ALA A 229 15.06 -22.16 3.30
N ASP A 230 16.27 -22.12 2.75
CA ASP A 230 16.81 -20.96 2.10
C ASP A 230 16.07 -20.70 0.77
N ARG A 231 15.49 -19.52 0.65
CA ARG A 231 14.79 -19.07 -0.56
C ARG A 231 15.74 -18.65 -1.69
N ALA A 232 17.03 -18.90 -1.54
CA ALA A 232 18.04 -18.57 -2.55
C ALA A 232 18.04 -19.59 -3.72
N VAL A 233 17.64 -20.84 -3.46
CA VAL A 233 17.64 -21.90 -4.47
C VAL A 233 16.31 -21.95 -5.23
N PRO A 234 16.29 -21.82 -6.57
CA PRO A 234 15.08 -21.97 -7.37
C PRO A 234 14.63 -23.44 -7.47
N GLY A 235 13.35 -23.62 -7.79
CA GLY A 235 12.76 -24.95 -8.01
C GLY A 235 11.92 -25.48 -6.85
N HIS A 236 11.75 -24.71 -5.78
CA HIS A 236 10.94 -25.10 -4.61
C HIS A 236 9.60 -24.34 -4.62
N TRP A 237 8.51 -25.11 -4.71
CA TRP A 237 7.16 -24.56 -4.88
C TRP A 237 6.33 -24.67 -3.61
N GLU A 238 5.44 -23.72 -3.41
CA GLU A 238 4.38 -23.75 -2.41
C GLU A 238 3.04 -23.85 -3.15
N GLY A 239 2.21 -24.81 -2.77
CA GLY A 239 0.89 -25.01 -3.38
C GLY A 239 -0.26 -24.83 -2.40
N ASP A 240 -1.45 -24.48 -2.94
CA ASP A 240 -2.69 -24.30 -2.17
C ASP A 240 -3.92 -24.34 -3.08
N LEU A 241 -5.10 -24.43 -2.48
CA LEU A 241 -6.39 -24.30 -3.16
C LEU A 241 -7.09 -22.97 -2.79
N ILE A 242 -7.43 -22.18 -3.77
CA ILE A 242 -8.39 -21.10 -3.60
C ILE A 242 -9.79 -21.67 -3.79
N SER A 243 -10.61 -21.61 -2.74
CA SER A 243 -12.02 -22.03 -2.77
C SER A 243 -12.96 -20.86 -3.05
N GLY A 244 -14.00 -21.14 -3.82
CA GLY A 244 -15.17 -20.31 -4.07
C GLY A 244 -16.47 -21.02 -3.67
N PRO A 245 -17.64 -20.37 -3.81
CA PRO A 245 -18.93 -21.02 -3.64
C PRO A 245 -19.14 -22.11 -4.71
N LYS A 246 -20.20 -22.91 -4.55
CA LYS A 246 -20.57 -24.00 -5.46
C LYS A 246 -19.45 -25.03 -5.69
N ASN A 247 -18.66 -25.31 -4.65
CA ASN A 247 -17.54 -26.25 -4.73
C ASN A 247 -16.58 -25.95 -5.90
N SER A 248 -16.28 -24.71 -6.15
CA SER A 248 -15.39 -24.27 -7.21
C SER A 248 -13.99 -23.96 -6.67
N TYR A 249 -12.96 -24.40 -7.40
CA TYR A 249 -11.57 -24.35 -6.90
C TYR A 249 -10.58 -23.95 -7.99
N ILE A 250 -9.48 -23.33 -7.57
CA ILE A 250 -8.29 -23.03 -8.38
C ILE A 250 -7.06 -23.49 -7.60
N VAL A 251 -6.24 -24.34 -8.20
CA VAL A 251 -4.91 -24.69 -7.68
C VAL A 251 -3.98 -23.50 -7.92
N THR A 252 -3.23 -23.13 -6.89
CA THR A 252 -2.19 -22.11 -6.95
C THR A 252 -0.85 -22.75 -6.65
N LEU A 253 0.15 -22.49 -7.49
CA LEU A 253 1.53 -22.88 -7.30
C LEU A 253 2.38 -21.62 -7.32
N VAL A 254 3.23 -21.43 -6.32
CA VAL A 254 4.12 -20.28 -6.21
C VAL A 254 5.55 -20.76 -5.98
N GLU A 255 6.44 -20.42 -6.89
CA GLU A 255 7.87 -20.68 -6.74
C GLU A 255 8.45 -19.74 -5.66
N ARG A 256 9.25 -20.31 -4.74
CA ARG A 256 9.64 -19.61 -3.50
C ARG A 256 10.72 -18.56 -3.70
N HIS A 257 11.64 -18.77 -4.62
CA HIS A 257 12.74 -17.84 -4.93
C HIS A 257 12.24 -16.66 -5.75
N THR A 258 11.63 -16.93 -6.88
CA THR A 258 11.21 -15.95 -7.89
C THR A 258 9.83 -15.35 -7.64
N ARG A 259 9.01 -15.97 -6.79
CA ARG A 259 7.59 -15.64 -6.58
C ARG A 259 6.74 -15.87 -7.83
N TYR A 260 7.22 -16.63 -8.79
CA TYR A 260 6.49 -16.97 -9.98
C TYR A 260 5.24 -17.79 -9.65
N VAL A 261 4.11 -17.45 -10.24
CA VAL A 261 2.82 -18.08 -9.97
C VAL A 261 2.31 -18.84 -11.18
N MET A 262 1.81 -20.04 -10.95
CA MET A 262 1.03 -20.82 -11.91
C MET A 262 -0.36 -21.10 -11.30
N LEU A 263 -1.38 -21.09 -12.16
CA LEU A 263 -2.76 -21.36 -11.77
C LEU A 263 -3.31 -22.52 -12.60
N ALA A 264 -4.02 -23.44 -11.96
CA ALA A 264 -4.71 -24.51 -12.66
C ALA A 264 -6.18 -24.58 -12.28
N LYS A 265 -7.05 -24.73 -13.31
CA LYS A 265 -8.46 -25.02 -13.11
C LYS A 265 -8.62 -26.46 -12.65
N VAL A 266 -9.44 -26.69 -11.64
CA VAL A 266 -9.89 -28.00 -11.19
C VAL A 266 -11.40 -28.04 -11.10
N ALA A 267 -12.00 -29.18 -11.41
CA ALA A 267 -13.44 -29.34 -11.37
C ALA A 267 -13.96 -29.45 -9.93
N ASP A 268 -13.18 -30.10 -9.07
CA ASP A 268 -13.49 -30.32 -7.66
C ASP A 268 -12.20 -30.37 -6.83
N LYS A 269 -12.33 -30.55 -5.52
CA LYS A 269 -11.20 -30.72 -4.58
C LYS A 269 -10.81 -32.19 -4.34
N SER A 270 -11.25 -33.14 -5.18
CA SER A 270 -10.86 -34.53 -5.03
C SER A 270 -9.36 -34.67 -5.29
N THR A 271 -8.71 -35.54 -4.54
CA THR A 271 -7.28 -35.86 -4.67
C THR A 271 -6.91 -36.18 -6.11
N ARG A 272 -7.73 -36.98 -6.79
CA ARG A 272 -7.53 -37.36 -8.18
C ARG A 272 -7.43 -36.17 -9.12
N THR A 273 -8.38 -35.24 -9.01
CA THR A 273 -8.46 -34.04 -9.86
C THR A 273 -7.30 -33.08 -9.59
N VAL A 274 -7.00 -32.82 -8.30
CA VAL A 274 -5.92 -31.92 -7.89
C VAL A 274 -4.56 -32.47 -8.30
N VAL A 275 -4.26 -33.75 -7.99
CA VAL A 275 -2.99 -34.40 -8.34
C VAL A 275 -2.79 -34.43 -9.87
N SER A 276 -3.83 -34.71 -10.65
CA SER A 276 -3.72 -34.72 -12.11
C SER A 276 -3.43 -33.31 -12.67
N ALA A 277 -4.03 -32.26 -12.08
CA ALA A 277 -3.73 -30.87 -12.44
C ALA A 277 -2.29 -30.48 -12.08
N LEU A 278 -1.79 -30.89 -10.93
CA LEU A 278 -0.42 -30.65 -10.49
C LEU A 278 0.61 -31.32 -11.41
N ILE A 279 0.40 -32.60 -11.78
CA ILE A 279 1.25 -33.33 -12.73
C ILE A 279 1.29 -32.61 -14.08
N LYS A 280 0.13 -32.13 -14.58
CA LYS A 280 0.06 -31.39 -15.84
C LYS A 280 0.81 -30.05 -15.76
N GLN A 281 0.85 -29.39 -14.62
CA GLN A 281 1.63 -28.15 -14.46
C GLN A 281 3.13 -28.45 -14.34
N ALA A 282 3.52 -29.47 -13.58
CA ALA A 282 4.90 -29.90 -13.40
C ALA A 282 5.59 -30.19 -14.75
N LYS A 283 4.93 -30.94 -15.64
CA LYS A 283 5.43 -31.29 -16.99
C LYS A 283 5.65 -30.09 -17.92
N LYS A 284 5.27 -28.88 -17.54
CA LYS A 284 5.53 -27.67 -18.33
C LYS A 284 6.84 -26.99 -17.99
N LEU A 285 7.50 -27.43 -16.95
CA LEU A 285 8.71 -26.82 -16.41
C LEU A 285 9.90 -27.77 -16.60
N PRO A 286 11.12 -27.23 -16.79
CA PRO A 286 12.34 -27.98 -16.63
C PRO A 286 12.40 -28.67 -15.27
N THR A 287 12.94 -29.88 -15.20
CA THR A 287 13.06 -30.67 -13.94
C THR A 287 13.84 -29.91 -12.86
N GLU A 288 14.85 -29.17 -13.26
CA GLU A 288 15.71 -28.37 -12.38
C GLU A 288 14.95 -27.23 -11.68
N LEU A 289 13.82 -26.80 -12.27
CA LEU A 289 12.97 -25.74 -11.73
C LEU A 289 11.74 -26.26 -10.99
N TYR A 290 11.61 -27.58 -10.80
CA TYR A 290 10.53 -28.15 -9.99
C TYR A 290 11.06 -29.32 -9.13
N LYS A 291 11.80 -28.98 -8.08
CA LYS A 291 12.50 -29.93 -7.21
C LYS A 291 11.67 -30.40 -6.02
N SER A 292 10.82 -29.55 -5.48
CA SER A 292 9.94 -29.91 -4.37
C SER A 292 8.64 -29.13 -4.37
N LEU A 293 7.61 -29.73 -3.78
CA LEU A 293 6.31 -29.10 -3.54
C LEU A 293 6.02 -29.10 -2.04
N THR A 294 5.69 -27.92 -1.49
CA THR A 294 5.19 -27.79 -0.12
C THR A 294 3.69 -27.53 -0.16
N TRP A 295 2.91 -28.35 0.56
CA TRP A 295 1.46 -28.27 0.64
C TRP A 295 1.00 -28.13 2.09
N ASP A 296 -0.25 -27.75 2.31
CA ASP A 296 -0.82 -27.91 3.65
C ASP A 296 -1.28 -29.38 3.87
N ARG A 297 -1.82 -29.63 5.05
CA ARG A 297 -2.39 -30.97 5.35
C ARG A 297 -3.82 -31.13 4.83
N GLY A 298 -4.14 -30.53 3.68
CA GLY A 298 -5.44 -30.65 3.04
C GLY A 298 -5.63 -32.04 2.44
N LYS A 299 -6.83 -32.62 2.62
CA LYS A 299 -7.18 -33.97 2.12
C LYS A 299 -7.08 -34.08 0.59
N GLU A 300 -7.02 -32.97 -0.11
CA GLU A 300 -6.90 -32.87 -1.56
C GLU A 300 -5.54 -33.36 -2.11
N LEU A 301 -4.53 -33.53 -1.24
CA LEU A 301 -3.24 -34.10 -1.65
C LEU A 301 -2.93 -35.42 -0.92
N MET A 302 -3.93 -36.20 -0.49
CA MET A 302 -3.73 -37.49 0.17
C MET A 302 -2.98 -38.49 -0.72
N ASP A 303 -3.17 -38.46 -2.05
CA ASP A 303 -2.47 -39.29 -3.03
C ASP A 303 -1.20 -38.60 -3.56
N HIS A 304 -0.42 -37.98 -2.65
CA HIS A 304 0.86 -37.35 -2.99
C HIS A 304 1.87 -38.32 -3.58
N ARG A 305 1.82 -39.60 -3.20
CA ARG A 305 2.68 -40.66 -3.75
C ARG A 305 2.53 -40.78 -5.27
N ARG A 306 1.29 -40.71 -5.80
CA ARG A 306 1.03 -40.68 -7.23
C ARG A 306 1.65 -39.46 -7.92
N PHE A 307 1.64 -38.29 -7.27
CA PHE A 307 2.30 -37.10 -7.78
C PHE A 307 3.81 -37.31 -7.84
N SER A 308 4.44 -37.73 -6.73
CA SER A 308 5.89 -37.98 -6.67
C SER A 308 6.35 -39.07 -7.67
N LEU A 309 5.62 -40.16 -7.79
CA LEU A 309 5.92 -41.23 -8.80
C LEU A 309 5.81 -40.70 -10.24
N ALA A 310 4.91 -39.79 -10.54
CA ALA A 310 4.70 -39.28 -11.89
C ALA A 310 5.63 -38.11 -12.26
N THR A 311 6.30 -37.49 -11.31
CA THR A 311 7.05 -36.23 -11.52
C THR A 311 8.46 -36.26 -10.96
N ASP A 312 8.81 -37.28 -10.16
CA ASP A 312 10.07 -37.35 -9.38
C ASP A 312 10.29 -36.13 -8.45
N ILE A 313 9.21 -35.60 -7.89
CA ILE A 313 9.20 -34.39 -7.05
C ILE A 313 8.80 -34.76 -5.62
N ASP A 314 9.61 -34.33 -4.65
CA ASP A 314 9.33 -34.50 -3.24
C ASP A 314 8.18 -33.58 -2.77
N VAL A 315 7.28 -34.15 -1.97
CA VAL A 315 6.16 -33.40 -1.38
C VAL A 315 6.34 -33.29 0.13
N TYR A 316 6.40 -32.08 0.63
CA TYR A 316 6.51 -31.77 2.06
C TYR A 316 5.23 -31.13 2.57
N PHE A 317 4.81 -31.50 3.79
CA PHE A 317 3.60 -31.00 4.39
C PHE A 317 3.89 -30.08 5.58
N CYS A 318 3.21 -28.94 5.63
CA CYS A 318 3.36 -27.98 6.71
C CYS A 318 2.92 -28.55 8.06
N ASP A 319 3.53 -28.04 9.15
CA ASP A 319 3.06 -28.33 10.50
C ASP A 319 1.62 -27.81 10.70
N PRO A 320 0.83 -28.48 11.57
CA PRO A 320 -0.51 -27.97 11.90
C PRO A 320 -0.45 -26.53 12.43
N ARG A 321 -1.38 -25.70 12.00
CA ARG A 321 -1.52 -24.28 12.42
C ARG A 321 -0.29 -23.41 12.13
N SER A 322 0.54 -23.77 11.16
CA SER A 322 1.78 -23.05 10.82
C SER A 322 1.72 -22.39 9.43
N PRO A 323 0.78 -21.44 9.19
CA PRO A 323 0.60 -20.79 7.88
C PRO A 323 1.84 -20.05 7.39
N TRP A 324 2.68 -19.55 8.31
CA TRP A 324 3.94 -18.86 7.96
C TRP A 324 4.92 -19.73 7.15
N GLN A 325 4.80 -21.06 7.22
CA GLN A 325 5.63 -21.99 6.46
C GLN A 325 5.35 -21.92 4.94
N ARG A 326 4.19 -21.38 4.53
CA ARG A 326 3.78 -21.12 3.14
C ARG A 326 3.52 -19.62 2.87
N GLY A 327 4.31 -18.76 3.46
CA GLY A 327 4.10 -17.32 3.37
C GLY A 327 4.15 -16.73 1.96
N SER A 328 4.82 -17.42 1.00
CA SER A 328 4.83 -16.99 -0.41
C SER A 328 3.48 -17.21 -1.06
N ASN A 329 2.88 -18.38 -0.83
CA ASN A 329 1.57 -18.71 -1.38
C ASN A 329 0.45 -17.89 -0.72
N GLU A 330 0.45 -17.76 0.61
CA GLU A 330 -0.54 -16.96 1.33
C GLU A 330 -0.56 -15.50 0.84
N ASN A 331 0.61 -14.88 0.67
CA ASN A 331 0.69 -13.53 0.12
C ASN A 331 0.16 -13.46 -1.32
N THR A 332 0.47 -14.44 -2.15
CA THR A 332 0.02 -14.53 -3.55
C THR A 332 -1.49 -14.74 -3.61
N ASN A 333 -2.05 -15.63 -2.79
CA ASN A 333 -3.49 -15.83 -2.66
C ASN A 333 -4.21 -14.52 -2.26
N GLY A 334 -3.60 -13.75 -1.36
CA GLY A 334 -4.08 -12.41 -1.04
C GLY A 334 -4.07 -11.43 -2.23
N LEU A 335 -3.15 -11.56 -3.19
CA LEU A 335 -3.14 -10.77 -4.43
C LEU A 335 -4.16 -11.30 -5.44
N LEU A 336 -4.32 -12.62 -5.54
CA LEU A 336 -5.31 -13.25 -6.41
C LEU A 336 -6.74 -12.85 -6.05
N ARG A 337 -7.02 -12.48 -4.79
CA ARG A 337 -8.32 -11.94 -4.37
C ARG A 337 -8.67 -10.58 -5.00
N GLN A 338 -7.75 -9.90 -5.69
CA GLN A 338 -8.10 -8.75 -6.54
C GLN A 338 -8.81 -9.20 -7.82
N TYR A 339 -8.49 -10.38 -8.34
CA TYR A 339 -9.03 -10.97 -9.56
C TYR A 339 -10.21 -11.90 -9.26
N PHE A 340 -10.12 -12.61 -8.15
CA PHE A 340 -11.11 -13.59 -7.65
C PHE A 340 -11.58 -13.18 -6.26
N PRO A 341 -12.48 -12.20 -6.12
CA PRO A 341 -13.00 -11.77 -4.82
C PRO A 341 -13.64 -12.94 -4.05
N LYS A 342 -13.64 -12.87 -2.72
CA LYS A 342 -14.35 -13.84 -1.90
C LYS A 342 -15.84 -13.88 -2.27
N GLY A 343 -16.41 -15.06 -2.38
CA GLY A 343 -17.81 -15.24 -2.82
C GLY A 343 -18.00 -15.31 -4.34
N THR A 344 -16.92 -15.25 -5.13
CA THR A 344 -16.99 -15.45 -6.59
C THR A 344 -16.98 -16.95 -6.92
N ASP A 345 -17.88 -17.40 -7.78
CA ASP A 345 -17.87 -18.73 -8.37
C ASP A 345 -16.66 -18.86 -9.31
N LEU A 346 -15.74 -19.75 -8.97
CA LEU A 346 -14.50 -19.93 -9.72
C LEU A 346 -14.66 -20.86 -10.93
N SER A 347 -15.73 -21.60 -11.01
CA SER A 347 -16.01 -22.53 -12.10
C SER A 347 -16.21 -21.84 -13.46
N VAL A 348 -16.66 -20.58 -13.43
CA VAL A 348 -16.91 -19.77 -14.64
C VAL A 348 -15.64 -19.39 -15.39
N TYR A 349 -14.48 -19.44 -14.73
CA TYR A 349 -13.22 -19.06 -15.36
C TYR A 349 -12.61 -20.19 -16.17
N THR A 350 -12.15 -19.88 -17.37
CA THR A 350 -11.41 -20.80 -18.22
C THR A 350 -9.94 -20.87 -17.82
N GLN A 351 -9.23 -21.95 -18.20
CA GLN A 351 -7.78 -22.04 -17.98
C GLN A 351 -7.03 -20.89 -18.69
N ALA A 352 -7.49 -20.44 -19.84
CA ALA A 352 -6.93 -19.29 -20.55
C ALA A 352 -7.02 -18.00 -19.71
N HIS A 353 -8.17 -17.78 -19.04
CA HIS A 353 -8.33 -16.65 -18.12
C HIS A 353 -7.37 -16.76 -16.91
N LEU A 354 -7.23 -17.95 -16.31
CA LEU A 354 -6.28 -18.18 -15.21
C LEU A 354 -4.84 -17.90 -15.64
N ASN A 355 -4.45 -18.35 -16.84
CA ASN A 355 -3.12 -18.07 -17.38
C ASN A 355 -2.89 -16.57 -17.61
N LYS A 356 -3.90 -15.81 -18.05
CA LYS A 356 -3.84 -14.36 -18.18
C LYS A 356 -3.62 -13.68 -16.83
N VAL A 357 -4.35 -14.11 -15.79
CA VAL A 357 -4.18 -13.58 -14.43
C VAL A 357 -2.81 -13.93 -13.86
N ALA A 358 -2.34 -15.16 -14.05
CA ALA A 358 -1.00 -15.58 -13.63
C ALA A 358 0.08 -14.71 -14.29
N ARG A 359 -0.02 -14.47 -15.60
CA ARG A 359 0.88 -13.57 -16.35
C ARG A 359 0.89 -12.16 -15.77
N GLN A 360 -0.28 -11.57 -15.55
CA GLN A 360 -0.38 -10.25 -14.95
C GLN A 360 0.28 -10.16 -13.57
N LEU A 361 0.17 -11.20 -12.75
CA LEU A 361 0.84 -11.26 -11.45
C LEU A 361 2.35 -11.46 -11.58
N ASN A 362 2.80 -12.24 -12.55
CA ASN A 362 4.22 -12.48 -12.81
C ASN A 362 4.93 -11.28 -13.43
N GLU A 363 4.20 -10.38 -14.09
CA GLU A 363 4.69 -9.11 -14.62
C GLU A 363 4.66 -7.96 -13.59
N ARG A 364 4.14 -8.19 -12.37
CA ARG A 364 4.09 -7.15 -11.33
C ARG A 364 5.36 -7.15 -10.49
N PRO A 365 6.07 -6.00 -10.36
CA PRO A 365 7.27 -5.89 -9.54
C PRO A 365 7.05 -6.30 -8.09
N ARG A 366 8.03 -6.92 -7.48
CA ARG A 366 8.00 -7.32 -6.07
C ARG A 366 9.07 -6.59 -5.27
N LYS A 367 8.66 -5.94 -4.19
CA LYS A 367 9.60 -5.28 -3.29
C LYS A 367 10.66 -6.25 -2.74
N THR A 368 10.26 -7.48 -2.45
CA THR A 368 11.14 -8.56 -1.97
C THR A 368 12.14 -9.04 -3.02
N LEU A 369 11.94 -8.69 -4.28
CA LEU A 369 12.86 -8.95 -5.40
C LEU A 369 13.56 -7.67 -5.89
N GLY A 370 13.71 -6.65 -5.05
CA GLY A 370 14.29 -5.38 -5.48
C GLY A 370 13.51 -4.67 -6.58
N PHE A 371 12.19 -4.89 -6.65
CA PHE A 371 11.27 -4.43 -7.69
C PHE A 371 11.49 -5.05 -9.07
N GLU A 372 12.19 -6.17 -9.15
CA GLU A 372 12.09 -7.06 -10.31
C GLU A 372 10.74 -7.76 -10.34
N THR A 373 10.37 -8.24 -11.54
CA THR A 373 9.15 -9.04 -11.69
C THR A 373 9.46 -10.52 -11.46
N PRO A 374 8.48 -11.31 -10.98
CA PRO A 374 8.60 -12.77 -10.92
C PRO A 374 9.01 -13.40 -12.26
N ALA A 375 8.49 -12.87 -13.39
CA ALA A 375 8.82 -13.37 -14.72
C ALA A 375 10.30 -13.13 -15.08
N GLU A 376 10.83 -11.90 -14.82
CA GLU A 376 12.26 -11.61 -15.05
C GLU A 376 13.16 -12.57 -14.27
N ARG A 377 12.88 -12.74 -12.96
CA ARG A 377 13.65 -13.65 -12.10
C ARG A 377 13.54 -15.10 -12.53
N PHE A 378 12.34 -15.57 -12.87
CA PHE A 378 12.11 -16.94 -13.30
C PHE A 378 12.84 -17.23 -14.63
N ASN A 379 12.72 -16.33 -15.60
CA ASN A 379 13.42 -16.46 -16.89
C ASN A 379 14.95 -16.44 -16.73
N ALA A 380 15.48 -15.64 -15.79
CA ALA A 380 16.91 -15.68 -15.47
C ALA A 380 17.34 -17.04 -14.91
N CYS A 381 16.51 -17.70 -14.07
CA CYS A 381 16.76 -19.06 -13.61
C CYS A 381 16.70 -20.07 -14.76
N VAL A 382 15.75 -19.94 -15.68
CA VAL A 382 15.69 -20.82 -16.87
C VAL A 382 16.95 -20.67 -17.72
N ALA A 383 17.39 -19.45 -17.98
CA ALA A 383 18.58 -19.15 -18.77
C ALA A 383 19.89 -19.64 -18.13
N SER A 384 19.92 -19.82 -16.80
CA SER A 384 21.13 -20.33 -16.11
C SER A 384 21.23 -21.87 -16.10
N ILE A 385 20.24 -22.59 -16.62
CA ILE A 385 20.17 -24.06 -16.66
C ILE A 385 20.50 -24.58 -18.08
N GLY A 386 20.28 -23.79 -19.10
CA GLY A 386 20.62 -24.08 -20.50
C GLY A 386 21.95 -23.45 -20.90
#